data_447e57d6500d0a323aaeb476430d6a6f
#
_entry.id   447e57d6500d0a323aaeb476430d6a6f
#
_cell.length_a   1.000
_cell.length_b   1.000
_cell.length_c   1.000
_cell.angle_alpha   90.00
_cell.angle_beta   90.00
_cell.angle_gamma   90.00
#
_symmetry.space_group_name_H-M   'P 1'
#
loop_
_entity.id
_entity.type
_entity.pdbx_description
1 polymer ?
#
loop_
_entity_poly.entity_id
_entity_poly.type
_entity_poly.pdbx_seq_one_letter_code
_entity_poly.pdbx_strand_id
1 'polypeptide(L)'
;MKELKKLALILRSLGITANVVNEEITYNGVHDYDNIFCECTKGLVHFDVWHDDGVFELHFTYKDTLVYDTLYLDSLIQVVSEITSTIAKFEG
;
A
#
# COMPACT_ATOMS: atom_id res chain seq x y z
N MET A 1 -10.66 5.97 -0.10
CA MET A 1 -10.49 5.26 1.18
C MET A 1 -11.23 3.92 1.25
N LYS A 2 -12.40 3.82 0.66
CA LYS A 2 -13.18 2.58 0.65
C LYS A 2 -12.41 1.39 0.07
N GLU A 3 -11.74 1.58 -1.06
CA GLU A 3 -10.96 0.53 -1.71
C GLU A 3 -9.73 0.15 -0.88
N LEU A 4 -9.09 1.11 -0.22
CA LEU A 4 -7.95 0.83 0.65
C LEU A 4 -8.36 0.04 1.89
N LYS A 5 -9.55 0.29 2.44
CA LYS A 5 -10.09 -0.48 3.56
C LYS A 5 -10.38 -1.92 3.16
N LYS A 6 -10.92 -2.14 1.96
CA LYS A 6 -11.13 -3.49 1.42
C LYS A 6 -9.80 -4.21 1.25
N LEU A 7 -8.80 -3.53 0.70
CA LEU A 7 -7.46 -4.07 0.54
C LEU A 7 -6.89 -4.51 1.88
N ALA A 8 -6.96 -3.66 2.89
CA ALA A 8 -6.45 -3.97 4.22
C ALA A 8 -7.12 -5.22 4.81
N LEU A 9 -8.44 -5.34 4.68
CA LEU A 9 -9.16 -6.51 5.19
C LEU A 9 -8.73 -7.79 4.49
N ILE A 10 -8.57 -7.76 3.17
CA ILE A 10 -8.14 -8.93 2.40
C ILE A 10 -6.73 -9.34 2.82
N LEU A 11 -5.80 -8.39 2.89
CA LEU A 11 -4.42 -8.67 3.24
C LEU A 11 -4.30 -9.22 4.66
N ARG A 12 -5.04 -8.66 5.61
CA ARG A 12 -5.05 -9.19 6.99
C ARG A 12 -5.54 -10.62 7.05
N SER A 13 -6.54 -10.97 6.24
CA SER A 13 -7.05 -12.35 6.17
C SER A 13 -6.00 -13.32 5.63
N LEU A 14 -5.01 -12.82 4.91
CA LEU A 14 -3.90 -13.62 4.37
C LEU A 14 -2.66 -13.59 5.28
N GLY A 15 -2.76 -13.02 6.47
CA GLY A 15 -1.66 -12.96 7.42
C GLY A 15 -0.67 -11.84 7.16
N ILE A 16 -1.06 -10.84 6.38
CA ILE A 16 -0.23 -9.68 6.06
C ILE A 16 -0.69 -8.51 6.93
N THR A 17 0.23 -7.83 7.59
CA THR A 17 -0.09 -6.62 8.34
C THR A 17 -0.47 -5.51 7.36
N ALA A 18 -1.66 -4.94 7.54
CA ALA A 18 -2.14 -3.90 6.63
C ALA A 18 -3.01 -2.91 7.40
N ASN A 19 -2.72 -1.63 7.25
CA ASN A 19 -3.44 -0.55 7.92
C ASN A 19 -3.62 0.62 6.97
N VAL A 20 -4.80 1.25 7.03
CA VAL A 20 -5.04 2.51 6.32
C VAL A 20 -4.52 3.65 7.19
N VAL A 21 -3.65 4.47 6.62
CA VAL A 21 -3.01 5.59 7.30
C VAL A 21 -3.49 6.88 6.66
N ASN A 22 -3.77 7.88 7.48
CA ASN A 22 -4.09 9.23 7.02
C ASN A 22 -3.06 10.18 7.63
N GLU A 23 -2.21 10.75 6.79
CA GLU A 23 -1.25 11.78 7.19
C GLU A 23 -1.80 13.15 6.79
N GLU A 24 -2.06 14.00 7.77
CA GLU A 24 -2.46 15.36 7.50
C GLU A 24 -1.23 16.17 7.08
N ILE A 25 -1.26 16.70 5.85
CA ILE A 25 -0.18 17.52 5.31
C ILE A 25 -0.57 18.98 5.49
N THR A 26 0.29 19.76 6.16
CA THR A 26 0.05 21.16 6.44
C THR A 26 1.10 22.03 5.73
N TYR A 27 0.68 23.25 5.39
CA TYR A 27 1.55 24.27 4.83
C TYR A 27 1.33 25.56 5.59
N ASN A 28 2.39 26.12 6.14
CA ASN A 28 2.36 27.33 7.00
C ASN A 28 1.36 27.18 8.16
N GLY A 29 1.28 25.98 8.75
CA GLY A 29 0.37 25.71 9.87
C GLY A 29 -1.09 25.53 9.48
N VAL A 30 -1.41 25.54 8.19
CA VAL A 30 -2.77 25.35 7.69
C VAL A 30 -2.86 24.00 6.99
N HIS A 31 -3.95 23.28 7.23
CA HIS A 31 -4.20 22.00 6.57
C HIS A 31 -4.26 22.18 5.05
N ASP A 32 -3.44 21.43 4.32
CA ASP A 32 -3.36 21.47 2.87
C ASP A 32 -4.13 20.31 2.24
N TYR A 33 -3.74 19.06 2.57
CA TYR A 33 -4.44 17.88 2.08
C TYR A 33 -4.17 16.69 3.00
N ASP A 34 -4.95 15.62 2.82
CA ASP A 34 -4.73 14.35 3.50
C ASP A 34 -4.01 13.38 2.58
N ASN A 35 -2.90 12.84 3.05
CA ASN A 35 -2.19 11.76 2.35
C ASN A 35 -2.69 10.43 2.93
N ILE A 36 -3.54 9.73 2.17
CA ILE A 36 -4.19 8.50 2.62
C ILE A 36 -3.66 7.32 1.82
N PHE A 37 -3.15 6.31 2.52
CA PHE A 37 -2.60 5.12 1.88
C PHE A 37 -2.75 3.90 2.77
N CYS A 38 -2.61 2.71 2.18
CA CYS A 38 -2.58 1.45 2.92
C CYS A 38 -1.13 1.02 3.07
N GLU A 39 -0.69 0.86 4.31
CA GLU A 39 0.64 0.40 4.64
C GLU A 39 0.59 -1.10 4.87
N CYS A 40 1.36 -1.89 4.11
CA CYS A 40 1.33 -3.35 4.13
C CYS A 40 2.73 -3.88 4.40
N THR A 41 2.84 -4.81 5.34
CA THR A 41 4.14 -5.34 5.76
C THR A 41 4.06 -6.85 6.01
N LYS A 42 5.05 -7.58 5.50
CA LYS A 42 5.28 -8.98 5.83
C LYS A 42 6.78 -9.24 5.84
N GLY A 43 7.34 -9.51 7.02
CA GLY A 43 8.79 -9.64 7.15
C GLY A 43 9.50 -8.35 6.76
N LEU A 44 10.40 -8.43 5.79
CA LEU A 44 11.15 -7.28 5.28
C LEU A 44 10.52 -6.66 4.03
N VAL A 45 9.39 -7.20 3.58
CA VAL A 45 8.63 -6.66 2.45
C VAL A 45 7.67 -5.60 2.95
N HIS A 46 7.70 -4.43 2.33
CA HIS A 46 6.83 -3.32 2.68
C HIS A 46 6.24 -2.70 1.41
N PHE A 47 4.93 -2.50 1.43
CA PHE A 47 4.22 -1.79 0.37
C PHE A 47 3.47 -0.61 0.95
N ASP A 48 3.52 0.52 0.25
CA ASP A 48 2.58 1.61 0.44
C ASP A 48 1.69 1.67 -0.79
N VAL A 49 0.38 1.69 -0.58
CA VAL A 49 -0.60 1.64 -1.66
C VAL A 49 -1.54 2.83 -1.55
N TRP A 50 -1.58 3.63 -2.61
CA TRP A 50 -2.55 4.71 -2.78
C TRP A 50 -3.63 4.27 -3.75
N HIS A 51 -4.81 4.84 -3.62
CA HIS A 51 -5.90 4.65 -4.58
C HIS A 51 -6.48 5.99 -4.94
N ASP A 52 -6.44 6.33 -6.22
CA ASP A 52 -6.96 7.58 -6.73
C ASP A 52 -7.50 7.38 -8.14
N ASP A 53 -8.70 7.89 -8.38
CA ASP A 53 -9.32 7.90 -9.70
C ASP A 53 -9.37 6.51 -10.37
N GLY A 54 -9.71 5.49 -9.57
CA GLY A 54 -9.85 4.11 -10.05
C GLY A 54 -8.53 3.38 -10.26
N VAL A 55 -7.41 3.98 -9.89
CA VAL A 55 -6.07 3.40 -10.09
C VAL A 55 -5.38 3.23 -8.74
N PHE A 56 -4.71 2.10 -8.56
CA PHE A 56 -3.86 1.86 -7.40
C PHE A 56 -2.41 2.14 -7.77
N GLU A 57 -1.75 2.91 -6.92
CA GLU A 57 -0.32 3.20 -7.05
C GLU A 57 0.42 2.49 -5.93
N LEU A 58 1.44 1.68 -6.26
CA LEU A 58 2.20 0.90 -5.29
C LEU A 58 3.64 1.37 -5.23
N HIS A 59 4.16 1.47 -4.01
CA HIS A 59 5.59 1.65 -3.75
C HIS A 59 6.07 0.42 -2.99
N PHE A 60 7.14 -0.19 -3.43
CA PHE A 60 7.66 -1.43 -2.85
C PHE A 60 9.06 -1.22 -2.30
N THR A 61 9.24 -1.59 -1.03
CA THR A 61 10.51 -1.53 -0.31
C THR A 61 10.85 -2.93 0.21
N TYR A 62 12.09 -3.36 0.02
CA TYR A 62 12.62 -4.58 0.58
C TYR A 62 13.88 -4.28 1.38
N LYS A 63 13.93 -4.69 2.65
CA LYS A 63 15.03 -4.39 3.58
C LYS A 63 15.34 -2.89 3.62
N ASP A 64 14.28 -2.08 3.70
CA ASP A 64 14.35 -0.62 3.74
C ASP A 64 14.96 0.02 2.48
N THR A 65 15.13 -0.75 1.41
CA THR A 65 15.61 -0.24 0.12
C THR A 65 14.45 -0.20 -0.87
N LEU A 66 14.22 0.96 -1.45
CA LEU A 66 13.16 1.12 -2.46
C LEU A 66 13.49 0.27 -3.69
N VAL A 67 12.58 -0.65 -4.05
CA VAL A 67 12.71 -1.50 -5.24
C VAL A 67 12.03 -0.85 -6.43
N TYR A 68 10.79 -0.36 -6.22
CA TYR A 68 10.12 0.50 -7.20
C TYR A 68 9.20 1.47 -6.46
N ASP A 69 9.08 2.68 -7.00
CA ASP A 69 8.29 3.74 -6.39
C ASP A 69 7.00 4.08 -7.14
N THR A 70 6.75 3.41 -8.25
CA THR A 70 5.56 3.71 -9.04
C THR A 70 5.16 2.51 -9.87
N LEU A 71 4.23 1.72 -9.36
CA LEU A 71 3.56 0.68 -10.13
C LEU A 71 2.06 0.98 -10.09
N TYR A 72 1.44 1.10 -11.26
CA TYR A 72 0.01 1.40 -11.37
C TYR A 72 -0.77 0.15 -11.74
N LEU A 73 -1.82 -0.14 -10.97
CA LEU A 73 -2.70 -1.28 -11.20
C LEU A 73 -4.15 -0.83 -11.20
N ASP A 74 -4.98 -1.49 -12.00
CA ASP A 74 -6.36 -1.05 -12.25
C ASP A 74 -7.39 -1.70 -11.32
N SER A 75 -7.03 -2.78 -10.62
CA SER A 75 -8.01 -3.50 -9.82
C SER A 75 -7.44 -3.99 -8.50
N LEU A 76 -8.34 -4.17 -7.55
CA LEU A 76 -8.01 -4.70 -6.23
C LEU A 76 -7.37 -6.09 -6.31
N ILE A 77 -7.87 -6.95 -7.22
CA ILE A 77 -7.33 -8.30 -7.43
C ILE A 77 -5.88 -8.22 -7.89
N GLN A 78 -5.57 -7.32 -8.81
CA GLN A 78 -4.19 -7.14 -9.27
C GLN A 78 -3.26 -6.70 -8.15
N VAL A 79 -3.73 -5.80 -7.28
CA VAL A 79 -2.94 -5.33 -6.14
C VAL A 79 -2.66 -6.46 -5.16
N VAL A 80 -3.69 -7.24 -4.80
CA VAL A 80 -3.52 -8.39 -3.90
C VAL A 80 -2.56 -9.41 -4.50
N SER A 81 -2.70 -9.70 -5.79
CA SER A 81 -1.83 -10.63 -6.51
C SER A 81 -0.38 -10.15 -6.52
N GLU A 82 -0.15 -8.87 -6.80
CA GLU A 82 1.20 -8.29 -6.79
C GLU A 82 1.85 -8.38 -5.43
N ILE A 83 1.12 -8.01 -4.38
CA ILE A 83 1.65 -8.04 -3.01
C ILE A 83 1.95 -9.47 -2.58
N THR A 84 1.01 -10.40 -2.79
CA THR A 84 1.20 -11.79 -2.34
C THR A 84 2.30 -12.49 -3.12
N SER A 85 2.39 -12.29 -4.43
CA SER A 85 3.45 -12.90 -5.24
C SER A 85 4.82 -12.33 -4.90
N THR A 86 4.90 -11.03 -4.60
CA THR A 86 6.16 -10.40 -4.17
C THR A 86 6.61 -10.95 -2.82
N ILE A 87 5.69 -11.09 -1.87
CA ILE A 87 6.01 -11.69 -0.57
C ILE A 87 6.52 -13.12 -0.76
N ALA A 88 5.86 -13.92 -1.59
CA ALA A 88 6.30 -15.29 -1.87
C ALA A 88 7.70 -15.31 -2.48
N LYS A 89 8.02 -14.35 -3.34
CA LYS A 89 9.33 -14.25 -3.99
C LYS A 89 10.45 -13.85 -3.05
N PHE A 90 10.18 -12.90 -2.13
CA PHE A 90 11.22 -12.32 -1.27
C PHE A 90 11.25 -12.92 0.14
N GLU A 91 10.14 -13.44 0.66
CA GLU A 91 10.03 -13.97 2.02
C GLU A 91 9.63 -15.44 2.06
N GLY A 92 9.30 -16.01 0.94
CA GLY A 92 9.00 -17.45 0.82
C GLY A 92 10.26 -18.30 0.57
#